data_851652c90a4cf8a18d1488fff4471fe4
#
_entry.id   851652c90a4cf8a18d1488fff4471fe4
#
_cell.length_a   1.000
_cell.length_b   1.000
_cell.length_c   1.000
_cell.angle_alpha   90.00
_cell.angle_beta   90.00
_cell.angle_gamma   90.00
#
_symmetry.space_group_name_H-M   'P 1'
#
loop_
_entity.id
_entity.type
_entity.pdbx_description
1 polymer ?
#
loop_
_entity_poly.entity_id
_entity_poly.type
_entity_poly.pdbx_seq_one_letter_code
_entity_poly.pdbx_strand_id
1 'polypeptide(L)'
;MSGYVPDAGDIVWLAFDPQAGHEQAGHRPAVVLSPAAYNGLTGLMLCCPMTTQIKGYPFEVAIGDARAAVVLADQVKSLDW
;
A
#
# COMPACT_ATOMS: atom_id res chain seq x y z
N MET A 1 -2.74 12.22 20.62
CA MET A 1 -2.64 11.39 19.45
C MET A 1 -3.84 11.66 18.56
N SER A 2 -3.62 11.63 17.30
CA SER A 2 -4.69 11.94 16.38
C SER A 2 -5.70 10.80 16.34
N GLY A 3 -6.91 11.12 15.95
CA GLY A 3 -7.93 10.11 15.77
C GLY A 3 -7.92 9.43 14.43
N TYR A 4 -6.87 9.63 13.65
CA TYR A 4 -6.84 9.07 12.30
C TYR A 4 -6.70 7.56 12.34
N VAL A 5 -7.58 6.88 11.61
CA VAL A 5 -7.48 5.44 11.38
C VAL A 5 -7.51 5.25 9.87
N PRO A 6 -6.53 4.59 9.29
CA PRO A 6 -6.54 4.35 7.84
C PRO A 6 -7.78 3.58 7.43
N ASP A 7 -8.31 3.90 6.26
CA ASP A 7 -9.49 3.25 5.71
C ASP A 7 -9.20 2.78 4.30
N ALA A 8 -9.98 1.83 3.84
CA ALA A 8 -9.82 1.29 2.48
C ALA A 8 -9.86 2.42 1.46
N GLY A 9 -8.89 2.42 0.57
CA GLY A 9 -8.75 3.45 -0.44
C GLY A 9 -7.83 4.61 -0.06
N ASP A 10 -7.46 4.72 1.20
CA ASP A 10 -6.53 5.76 1.62
C ASP A 10 -5.14 5.50 1.06
N ILE A 11 -4.43 6.58 0.78
CA ILE A 11 -3.02 6.51 0.38
C ILE A 11 -2.20 6.99 1.57
N VAL A 12 -1.27 6.16 2.01
CA VAL A 12 -0.40 6.47 3.15
C VAL A 12 1.05 6.30 2.73
N TRP A 13 1.95 6.98 3.41
CA TRP A 13 3.38 6.83 3.20
C TRP A 13 3.95 5.89 4.23
N LEU A 14 4.67 4.89 3.76
CA LEU A 14 5.24 3.86 4.63
C LEU A 14 6.66 3.55 4.22
N ALA A 15 7.44 3.07 5.19
CA ALA A 15 8.75 2.49 4.92
C ALA A 15 8.56 1.01 4.70
N PHE A 16 9.03 0.51 3.57
CA PHE A 16 8.96 -0.91 3.25
C PHE A 16 10.34 -1.51 3.31
N ASP A 17 10.48 -2.59 4.07
CA ASP A 17 11.71 -3.38 4.11
C ASP A 17 11.48 -4.62 3.26
N PRO A 18 12.31 -4.86 2.26
CA PRO A 18 12.10 -6.03 1.41
C PRO A 18 12.34 -7.32 2.18
N GLN A 19 11.44 -8.28 2.00
CA GLN A 19 11.59 -9.61 2.55
C GLN A 19 12.27 -10.53 1.55
N ALA A 20 12.12 -10.21 0.28
CA ALA A 20 12.69 -10.95 -0.82
C ALA A 20 13.18 -9.95 -1.86
N GLY A 21 14.03 -10.40 -2.77
CA GLY A 21 14.72 -9.51 -3.67
C GLY A 21 13.84 -8.66 -4.57
N HIS A 22 12.62 -9.08 -4.82
CA HIS A 22 11.73 -8.37 -5.74
C HIS A 22 10.75 -7.44 -5.05
N GLU A 23 10.72 -7.40 -3.73
CA GLU A 23 9.79 -6.55 -3.02
C GLU A 23 10.25 -5.11 -3.02
N GLN A 24 9.29 -4.21 -3.02
CA GLN A 24 9.59 -2.79 -2.95
C GLN A 24 10.18 -2.43 -1.60
N ALA A 25 11.14 -1.51 -1.60
CA ALA A 25 11.81 -1.05 -0.40
C ALA A 25 11.79 0.47 -0.34
N GLY A 26 12.07 1.02 0.83
CA GLY A 26 12.17 2.46 1.04
C GLY A 26 10.81 3.08 1.34
N HIS A 27 10.80 4.40 1.46
CA HIS A 27 9.59 5.16 1.71
C HIS A 27 8.78 5.25 0.43
N ARG A 28 7.54 4.77 0.49
CA ARG A 28 6.68 4.74 -0.69
C ARG A 28 5.24 4.99 -0.29
N PRO A 29 4.44 5.54 -1.19
CA PRO A 29 3.00 5.54 -0.97
C PRO A 29 2.47 4.12 -1.06
N ALA A 30 1.41 3.86 -0.31
CA ALA A 30 0.74 2.58 -0.31
C ALA A 30 -0.76 2.82 -0.26
N VAL A 31 -1.52 1.95 -0.92
CA VAL A 31 -2.97 2.01 -0.84
C VAL A 31 -3.44 1.04 0.23
N VAL A 32 -4.32 1.52 1.09
CA VAL A 32 -4.91 0.72 2.16
C VAL A 32 -6.05 -0.10 1.58
N LEU A 33 -6.07 -1.39 1.87
CA LEU A 33 -7.09 -2.31 1.36
C LEU A 33 -8.13 -2.64 2.42
N SER A 34 -7.75 -2.68 3.69
CA SER A 34 -8.65 -3.09 4.76
C SER A 34 -9.43 -1.89 5.30
N PRO A 35 -10.66 -2.11 5.76
CA PRO A 35 -11.50 -1.01 6.23
C PRO A 35 -11.06 -0.50 7.61
N ALA A 36 -11.44 0.75 7.90
CA ALA A 36 -11.09 1.38 9.16
C ALA A 36 -11.58 0.58 10.37
N ALA A 37 -12.72 -0.08 10.25
CA ALA A 37 -13.25 -0.89 11.35
C ALA A 37 -12.27 -1.98 11.75
N TYR A 38 -11.70 -2.66 10.76
CA TYR A 38 -10.68 -3.68 11.03
C TYR A 38 -9.39 -3.04 11.54
N ASN A 39 -8.96 -1.96 10.88
CA ASN A 39 -7.70 -1.32 11.21
C ASN A 39 -7.70 -0.75 12.61
N GLY A 40 -8.81 -0.13 13.00
CA GLY A 40 -8.94 0.43 14.35
C GLY A 40 -8.99 -0.63 15.44
N LEU A 41 -9.59 -1.77 15.12
CA LEU A 41 -9.73 -2.85 16.11
C LEU A 41 -8.40 -3.58 16.32
N THR A 42 -7.65 -3.80 15.27
CA THR A 42 -6.47 -4.67 15.34
C THR A 42 -5.16 -3.91 15.47
N GLY A 43 -5.13 -2.62 15.11
CA GLY A 43 -3.88 -1.89 15.01
C GLY A 43 -3.05 -2.25 13.79
N LEU A 44 -3.63 -3.02 12.87
CA LEU A 44 -2.98 -3.45 11.63
C LEU A 44 -3.76 -2.93 10.45
N MET A 45 -3.12 -2.90 9.29
CA MET A 45 -3.81 -2.63 8.03
C MET A 45 -3.19 -3.49 6.94
N LEU A 46 -4.02 -3.90 5.99
CA LEU A 46 -3.54 -4.54 4.78
C LEU A 46 -3.34 -3.46 3.74
N CYS A 47 -2.20 -3.46 3.09
CA CYS A 47 -1.88 -2.43 2.11
C CYS A 47 -0.97 -2.98 1.03
N CYS A 48 -0.93 -2.28 -0.10
CA CYS A 48 -0.05 -2.60 -1.21
C CYS A 48 0.79 -1.39 -1.53
N PRO A 49 2.10 -1.56 -1.79
CA PRO A 49 2.93 -0.44 -2.20
C PRO A 49 2.58 0.02 -3.60
N MET A 50 2.85 1.28 -3.86
CA MET A 50 2.72 1.88 -5.18
C MET A 50 4.09 2.23 -5.73
N THR A 51 4.22 2.28 -7.03
CA THR A 51 5.47 2.65 -7.68
C THR A 51 5.18 3.46 -8.94
N THR A 52 6.13 4.33 -9.29
CA THR A 52 6.10 5.01 -10.57
C THR A 52 6.88 4.26 -11.65
N GLN A 53 7.58 3.20 -11.26
CA GLN A 53 8.33 2.38 -12.22
C GLN A 53 7.42 1.30 -12.77
N ILE A 54 6.70 1.65 -13.82
CA ILE A 54 5.72 0.76 -14.43
C ILE A 54 6.45 -0.14 -15.42
N LYS A 55 6.34 -1.46 -15.20
CA LYS A 55 7.03 -2.45 -16.00
C LYS A 55 6.10 -3.27 -16.88
N GLY A 56 4.79 -3.07 -16.73
CA GLY A 56 3.81 -3.78 -17.55
C GLY A 56 3.45 -5.17 -17.06
N TYR A 57 3.74 -5.48 -15.80
CA TYR A 57 3.36 -6.78 -15.25
C TYR A 57 1.85 -6.83 -14.99
N PRO A 58 1.26 -8.03 -15.10
CA PRO A 58 -0.19 -8.14 -14.93
C PRO A 58 -0.71 -7.81 -13.55
N PHE A 59 0.14 -7.86 -12.53
CA PHE A 59 -0.29 -7.52 -11.16
C PHE A 59 -0.20 -6.01 -10.88
N GLU A 60 0.26 -5.20 -11.80
CA GLU A 60 0.29 -3.75 -11.65
C GLU A 60 -1.09 -3.19 -11.96
N VAL A 61 -1.67 -2.48 -10.99
CA VAL A 61 -3.01 -1.95 -11.12
C VAL A 61 -2.95 -0.42 -11.13
N ALA A 62 -3.40 0.18 -12.21
CA ALA A 62 -3.45 1.63 -12.32
C ALA A 62 -4.55 2.18 -11.43
N ILE A 63 -4.30 3.36 -10.84
CA ILE A 63 -5.28 4.03 -10.00
C ILE A 63 -5.76 5.27 -10.73
N GLY A 64 -7.07 5.34 -10.92
CA GLY A 64 -7.69 6.48 -11.57
C GLY A 64 -7.08 6.72 -12.95
N ASP A 65 -6.91 7.97 -13.29
CA ASP A 65 -6.24 8.33 -14.52
C ASP A 65 -4.76 8.59 -14.31
N ALA A 66 -4.22 8.17 -13.18
CA ALA A 66 -2.85 8.44 -12.84
C ALA A 66 -1.94 7.70 -13.79
N ARG A 67 -1.40 8.40 -14.69
CA ARG A 67 -0.50 7.83 -15.66
C ARG A 67 0.85 7.51 -15.11
N ALA A 68 1.10 7.84 -13.86
CA ALA A 68 2.45 7.83 -13.33
C ALA A 68 2.66 6.81 -12.24
N ALA A 69 1.62 6.12 -11.78
CA ALA A 69 1.79 5.22 -10.65
C ALA A 69 0.85 4.03 -10.76
N VAL A 70 1.30 2.90 -10.25
CA VAL A 70 0.48 1.69 -10.17
C VAL A 70 0.62 1.08 -8.80
N VAL A 71 -0.39 0.32 -8.39
CA VAL A 71 -0.37 -0.47 -7.17
C VAL A 71 0.19 -1.84 -7.50
N LEU A 72 1.11 -2.31 -6.68
CA LEU A 72 1.70 -3.63 -6.84
C LEU A 72 0.85 -4.63 -6.06
N ALA A 73 -0.15 -5.19 -6.73
CA ALA A 73 -1.17 -5.99 -6.09
C ALA A 73 -0.66 -7.32 -5.55
N ASP A 74 0.48 -7.78 -6.03
CA ASP A 74 1.09 -9.03 -5.55
C ASP A 74 1.94 -8.83 -4.29
N GLN A 75 2.06 -7.59 -3.80
CA GLN A 75 2.88 -7.29 -2.64
C GLN A 75 2.04 -6.79 -1.47
N VAL A 76 0.93 -7.48 -1.23
CA VAL A 76 0.07 -7.16 -0.09
C VAL A 76 0.83 -7.41 1.20
N LYS A 77 0.75 -6.46 2.12
CA LYS A 77 1.40 -6.57 3.41
C LYS A 77 0.42 -6.21 4.51
N SER A 78 0.63 -6.84 5.66
CA SER A 78 -0.09 -6.51 6.90
C SER A 78 0.89 -5.76 7.78
N LEU A 79 0.61 -4.52 8.06
CA LEU A 79 1.54 -3.64 8.78
C LEU A 79 0.84 -2.91 9.92
N ASP A 80 1.59 -2.57 10.94
CA ASP A 80 1.13 -1.65 11.99
C ASP A 80 1.00 -0.25 11.40
N TRP A 81 0.01 0.47 11.87
CA TRP A 81 -0.17 1.86 11.44
C TRP A 81 -0.18 2.85 12.58
#